data_1e7368a955ea994003e8024342334bca
#
_entry.id   1e7368a955ea994003e8024342334bca
#
_cell.length_a   1.000
_cell.length_b   1.000
_cell.length_c   1.000
_cell.angle_alpha   90.00
_cell.angle_beta   90.00
_cell.angle_gamma   90.00
#
_symmetry.space_group_name_H-M   'P 1'
#
loop_
_entity.id
_entity.type
_entity.pdbx_description
1 polymer ?
#
loop_
_entity_poly.entity_id
_entity_poly.type
_entity_poly.pdbx_seq_one_letter_code
_entity_poly.pdbx_strand_id
1 'polypeptide(L)'
;YLMLIFLMYMFQMYKNKHVLRKKYIYTIVAVCICFILAGNRGMPLGVLLLLLIGFNDCIRKINLSWLFAFGVIGVVLLSFFSYFRYDSSISFLDFSDIIESPFDLFLDLIINNRNLYSLISYAEHNGYTYFSTQLGIFSFIPFAQSFIVNVFDVGLHNLTSADFNSYLTFGSVAGELGLGTNMVSDIYLSFGLIGVVVIFYLFGIYLQYCKSNSINSIYCFIAYSVMVSDSVFIVRGSVFEIVKLLIWFSTFEKLRQIVCSYVKK
;
A
#
# COMPACT_ATOMS: atom_id res chain seq x y z
N TYR A 1 8.15 2.73 4.87
CA TYR A 1 7.37 3.84 5.46
C TYR A 1 8.24 5.09 5.67
N LEU A 2 9.36 5.02 6.39
CA LEU A 2 10.27 6.16 6.61
C LEU A 2 10.71 6.83 5.30
N MET A 3 10.98 6.06 4.26
CA MET A 3 11.35 6.57 2.95
C MET A 3 10.22 7.38 2.29
N LEU A 4 8.97 6.94 2.43
CA LEU A 4 7.80 7.66 1.91
C LEU A 4 7.63 9.01 2.61
N ILE A 5 7.76 9.02 3.94
CA ILE A 5 7.72 10.25 4.75
C ILE A 5 8.85 11.19 4.35
N PHE A 6 10.06 10.67 4.20
CA PHE A 6 11.23 11.45 3.78
C PHE A 6 11.04 12.09 2.41
N LEU A 7 10.50 11.36 1.43
CA LEU A 7 10.15 11.88 0.11
C LEU A 7 9.20 13.07 0.18
N MET A 8 8.15 12.93 0.97
CA MET A 8 7.16 13.99 1.12
C MET A 8 7.74 15.24 1.76
N TYR A 9 8.61 15.08 2.77
CA TYR A 9 9.35 16.22 3.32
C TYR A 9 10.25 16.89 2.31
N MET A 10 10.91 16.14 1.44
CA MET A 10 11.72 16.68 0.35
C MET A 10 10.88 17.55 -0.61
N PHE A 11 9.73 17.05 -1.05
CA PHE A 11 8.84 17.81 -1.93
C PHE A 11 8.34 19.09 -1.27
N GLN A 12 8.03 19.03 0.01
CA GLN A 12 7.61 20.22 0.74
C GLN A 12 8.76 21.23 0.90
N MET A 13 9.98 20.76 1.19
CA MET A 13 11.16 21.64 1.23
C MET A 13 11.39 22.30 -0.14
N TYR A 14 11.19 21.55 -1.23
CA TYR A 14 11.26 22.11 -2.57
C TYR A 14 10.20 23.19 -2.78
N LYS A 15 8.95 22.93 -2.42
CA LYS A 15 7.85 23.90 -2.52
C LYS A 15 8.15 25.19 -1.77
N ASN A 16 8.78 25.11 -0.59
CA ASN A 16 9.05 26.25 0.26
C ASN A 16 10.35 26.99 -0.08
N LYS A 17 11.39 26.30 -0.57
CA LYS A 17 12.74 26.84 -0.76
C LYS A 17 13.29 26.68 -2.18
N HIS A 18 12.55 26.06 -3.10
CA HIS A 18 12.97 25.71 -4.46
C HIS A 18 14.31 24.94 -4.55
N VAL A 19 14.73 24.28 -3.48
CA VAL A 19 16.00 23.54 -3.40
C VAL A 19 15.73 22.04 -3.36
N LEU A 20 15.81 21.39 -4.51
CA LEU A 20 15.80 19.93 -4.59
C LEU A 20 17.24 19.42 -4.70
N ARG A 21 17.74 18.77 -3.67
CA ARG A 21 19.07 18.17 -3.69
C ARG A 21 19.04 16.85 -4.47
N LYS A 22 19.60 16.83 -5.68
CA LYS A 22 19.66 15.65 -6.57
C LYS A 22 20.13 14.37 -5.88
N LYS A 23 21.05 14.48 -4.90
CA LYS A 23 21.55 13.33 -4.12
C LYS A 23 20.44 12.50 -3.45
N TYR A 24 19.36 13.13 -2.99
CA TYR A 24 18.26 12.42 -2.35
C TYR A 24 17.44 11.60 -3.36
N ILE A 25 17.27 12.13 -4.58
CA ILE A 25 16.60 11.39 -5.67
C ILE A 25 17.42 10.14 -6.01
N TYR A 26 18.75 10.27 -6.17
CA TYR A 26 19.60 9.12 -6.45
C TYR A 26 19.55 8.07 -5.34
N THR A 27 19.55 8.48 -4.06
CA THR A 27 19.41 7.55 -2.94
C THR A 27 18.08 6.78 -3.01
N ILE A 28 16.98 7.46 -3.32
CA ILE A 28 15.66 6.84 -3.43
C ILE A 28 15.62 5.84 -4.57
N VAL A 29 16.14 6.23 -5.75
CA VAL A 29 16.20 5.35 -6.91
C VAL A 29 17.05 4.11 -6.59
N ALA A 30 18.21 4.28 -5.94
CA ALA A 30 19.06 3.16 -5.54
C ALA A 30 18.33 2.21 -4.57
N VAL A 31 17.62 2.74 -3.57
CA VAL A 31 16.82 1.93 -2.64
C VAL A 31 15.69 1.22 -3.37
N CYS A 32 14.98 1.87 -4.30
CA CYS A 32 13.96 1.20 -5.12
C CYS A 32 14.54 0.03 -5.93
N ILE A 33 15.70 0.22 -6.54
CA ILE A 33 16.40 -0.85 -7.27
C ILE A 33 16.72 -2.02 -6.33
N CYS A 34 17.23 -1.76 -5.12
CA CYS A 34 17.49 -2.82 -4.14
C CYS A 34 16.22 -3.60 -3.77
N PHE A 35 15.07 -2.92 -3.58
CA PHE A 35 13.81 -3.60 -3.30
C PHE A 35 13.31 -4.44 -4.47
N ILE A 36 13.48 -3.95 -5.71
CA ILE A 36 13.13 -4.70 -6.92
C ILE A 36 13.99 -5.96 -7.01
N LEU A 37 15.29 -5.84 -6.82
CA LEU A 37 16.22 -6.99 -6.83
C LEU A 37 15.91 -8.00 -5.70
N ALA A 38 15.40 -7.53 -4.56
CA ALA A 38 14.91 -8.39 -3.48
C ALA A 38 13.53 -9.02 -3.76
N GLY A 39 12.94 -8.80 -4.95
CA GLY A 39 11.64 -9.37 -5.34
C GLY A 39 10.41 -8.64 -4.78
N ASN A 40 10.60 -7.50 -4.11
CA ASN A 40 9.50 -6.69 -3.59
C ASN A 40 9.05 -5.65 -4.63
N ARG A 41 7.85 -5.82 -5.19
CA ARG A 41 7.30 -4.94 -6.23
C ARG A 41 6.42 -3.83 -5.67
N GLY A 42 5.78 -4.07 -4.55
CA GLY A 42 4.82 -3.12 -3.98
C GLY A 42 5.49 -1.82 -3.54
N MET A 43 6.59 -1.91 -2.82
CA MET A 43 7.31 -0.73 -2.31
C MET A 43 7.82 0.20 -3.42
N PRO A 44 8.52 -0.29 -4.48
CA PRO A 44 8.94 0.57 -5.58
C PRO A 44 7.79 1.25 -6.30
N LEU A 45 6.67 0.55 -6.51
CA LEU A 45 5.48 1.11 -7.14
C LEU A 45 4.87 2.25 -6.30
N GLY A 46 4.70 2.03 -4.99
CA GLY A 46 4.22 3.06 -4.08
C GLY A 46 5.12 4.30 -4.05
N VAL A 47 6.44 4.11 -4.04
CA VAL A 47 7.43 5.20 -4.11
C VAL A 47 7.34 5.95 -5.45
N LEU A 48 7.22 5.24 -6.56
CA LEU A 48 7.10 5.86 -7.88
C LEU A 48 5.82 6.69 -7.99
N LEU A 49 4.69 6.19 -7.49
CA LEU A 49 3.43 6.93 -7.44
C LEU A 49 3.55 8.19 -6.57
N LEU A 50 4.21 8.09 -5.41
CA LEU A 50 4.49 9.25 -4.56
C LEU A 50 5.38 10.27 -5.25
N LEU A 51 6.40 9.84 -5.99
CA LEU A 51 7.24 10.73 -6.80
C LEU A 51 6.41 11.46 -7.87
N LEU A 52 5.53 10.74 -8.56
CA LEU A 52 4.65 11.33 -9.57
C LEU A 52 3.69 12.36 -8.95
N ILE A 53 3.06 12.05 -7.82
CA ILE A 53 2.17 12.98 -7.10
C ILE A 53 2.95 14.21 -6.64
N GLY A 54 4.08 14.01 -5.97
CA GLY A 54 4.92 15.11 -5.49
C GLY A 54 5.44 15.98 -6.63
N PHE A 55 5.82 15.40 -7.75
CA PHE A 55 6.24 16.15 -8.94
C PHE A 55 5.07 16.96 -9.52
N ASN A 56 3.90 16.32 -9.67
CA ASN A 56 2.69 16.98 -10.21
C ASN A 56 2.24 18.16 -9.36
N ASP A 57 2.26 18.00 -8.04
CA ASP A 57 1.69 19.00 -7.11
C ASP A 57 2.68 20.08 -6.70
N CYS A 58 3.98 19.78 -6.69
CA CYS A 58 5.01 20.69 -6.20
C CYS A 58 5.87 21.30 -7.29
N ILE A 59 6.07 20.64 -8.44
CA ILE A 59 7.03 21.08 -9.46
C ILE A 59 6.31 21.54 -10.73
N ARG A 60 5.61 20.63 -11.38
CA ARG A 60 4.92 20.90 -12.65
C ARG A 60 3.79 19.89 -12.86
N LYS A 61 2.65 20.37 -13.31
CA LYS A 61 1.51 19.52 -13.70
C LYS A 61 1.94 18.55 -14.82
N ILE A 62 1.66 17.28 -14.62
CA ILE A 62 1.95 16.23 -15.58
C ILE A 62 0.78 16.13 -16.57
N ASN A 63 1.07 16.14 -17.86
CA ASN A 63 0.02 15.92 -18.87
C ASN A 63 -0.46 14.47 -18.81
N LEU A 64 -1.76 14.26 -19.07
CA LEU A 64 -2.39 12.94 -19.06
C LEU A 64 -1.67 11.93 -19.99
N SER A 65 -1.17 12.40 -21.13
CA SER A 65 -0.41 11.55 -22.08
C SER A 65 0.86 10.98 -21.47
N TRP A 66 1.59 11.76 -20.67
CA TRP A 66 2.77 11.29 -19.95
C TRP A 66 2.42 10.32 -18.84
N LEU A 67 1.30 10.55 -18.14
CA LEU A 67 0.81 9.64 -17.11
C LEU A 67 0.47 8.27 -17.72
N PHE A 68 -0.19 8.28 -18.89
CA PHE A 68 -0.50 7.06 -19.63
C PHE A 68 0.79 6.33 -20.08
N ALA A 69 1.75 7.05 -20.66
CA ALA A 69 3.03 6.47 -21.08
C ALA A 69 3.79 5.85 -19.91
N PHE A 70 3.87 6.52 -18.75
CA PHE A 70 4.46 5.96 -17.53
C PHE A 70 3.69 4.76 -17.00
N GLY A 71 2.35 4.76 -17.13
CA GLY A 71 1.52 3.60 -16.79
C GLY A 71 1.88 2.38 -17.61
N VAL A 72 1.94 2.53 -18.94
CA VAL A 72 2.32 1.45 -19.86
C VAL A 72 3.73 0.94 -19.58
N ILE A 73 4.71 1.83 -19.42
CA ILE A 73 6.09 1.47 -19.08
C ILE A 73 6.11 0.73 -17.72
N GLY A 74 5.35 1.20 -16.73
CA GLY A 74 5.23 0.57 -15.42
C GLY A 74 4.69 -0.85 -15.50
N VAL A 75 3.65 -1.08 -16.30
CA VAL A 75 3.07 -2.41 -16.54
C VAL A 75 4.10 -3.34 -17.18
N VAL A 76 4.80 -2.90 -18.22
CA VAL A 76 5.85 -3.69 -18.89
C VAL A 76 6.99 -4.04 -17.92
N LEU A 77 7.46 -3.08 -17.12
CA LEU A 77 8.50 -3.33 -16.12
C LEU A 77 8.03 -4.31 -15.03
N LEU A 78 6.81 -4.19 -14.55
CA LEU A 78 6.25 -5.11 -13.56
C LEU A 78 6.09 -6.53 -14.13
N SER A 79 5.69 -6.69 -15.39
CA SER A 79 5.64 -7.98 -16.09
C SER A 79 7.03 -8.60 -16.14
N PHE A 80 8.01 -7.82 -16.59
CA PHE A 80 9.40 -8.25 -16.68
C PHE A 80 9.94 -8.76 -15.34
N PHE A 81 9.77 -7.98 -14.26
CA PHE A 81 10.22 -8.40 -12.93
C PHE A 81 9.44 -9.56 -12.34
N SER A 82 8.17 -9.76 -12.74
CA SER A 82 7.39 -10.94 -12.35
C SER A 82 8.04 -12.21 -12.84
N TYR A 83 8.50 -12.17 -14.05
CA TYR A 83 9.07 -13.32 -14.72
C TYR A 83 10.41 -13.77 -14.12
N PHE A 84 11.32 -12.84 -13.89
CA PHE A 84 12.63 -13.12 -13.25
C PHE A 84 12.52 -13.79 -11.88
N ARG A 85 11.36 -13.68 -11.23
CA ARG A 85 11.13 -14.31 -9.93
C ARG A 85 10.84 -15.80 -10.04
N TYR A 86 10.19 -16.23 -11.13
CA TYR A 86 9.76 -17.64 -11.29
C TYR A 86 10.85 -18.51 -11.90
N ASP A 87 11.72 -17.94 -12.70
CA ASP A 87 12.79 -18.72 -13.35
C ASP A 87 14.08 -17.89 -13.48
N SER A 88 15.04 -18.16 -12.60
CA SER A 88 16.36 -17.49 -12.61
C SER A 88 17.28 -17.96 -13.73
N SER A 89 16.85 -18.95 -14.54
CA SER A 89 17.64 -19.54 -15.64
C SER A 89 17.40 -18.88 -17.00
N ILE A 90 16.41 -17.96 -17.08
CA ILE A 90 16.00 -17.38 -18.37
C ILE A 90 16.94 -16.25 -18.79
N SER A 91 17.43 -16.36 -20.01
CA SER A 91 18.24 -15.31 -20.62
C SER A 91 17.38 -14.17 -21.17
N PHE A 92 17.95 -12.97 -21.23
CA PHE A 92 17.27 -11.77 -21.75
C PHE A 92 16.76 -11.92 -23.20
N LEU A 93 17.22 -12.94 -23.92
CA LEU A 93 16.89 -13.22 -25.33
C LEU A 93 15.55 -13.99 -25.48
N ASP A 94 15.11 -14.66 -24.43
CA ASP A 94 13.85 -15.44 -24.44
C ASP A 94 12.63 -14.58 -24.14
N PHE A 95 12.80 -13.25 -24.12
CA PHE A 95 11.77 -12.28 -23.74
C PHE A 95 10.56 -12.28 -24.71
N SER A 96 10.74 -12.67 -25.96
CA SER A 96 9.65 -12.78 -26.94
C SER A 96 8.67 -13.94 -26.64
N ASP A 97 9.19 -15.03 -26.05
CA ASP A 97 8.41 -16.23 -25.73
C ASP A 97 7.69 -16.09 -24.37
N ILE A 98 8.12 -15.10 -23.60
CA ILE A 98 7.66 -14.79 -22.25
C ILE A 98 6.35 -14.02 -22.22
N ILE A 99 6.09 -13.20 -23.25
CA ILE A 99 4.86 -12.42 -23.36
C ILE A 99 3.80 -13.30 -24.04
N GLU A 100 3.40 -14.40 -23.40
CA GLU A 100 2.22 -15.15 -23.86
C GLU A 100 0.98 -14.27 -23.79
N SER A 101 0.90 -13.39 -22.80
CA SER A 101 -0.15 -12.36 -22.75
C SER A 101 0.25 -11.19 -21.83
N PRO A 102 0.18 -9.93 -22.32
CA PRO A 102 0.30 -8.76 -21.45
C PRO A 102 -0.82 -8.68 -20.39
N PHE A 103 -1.83 -9.55 -20.50
CA PHE A 103 -2.96 -9.64 -19.58
C PHE A 103 -2.67 -10.50 -18.35
N ASP A 104 -1.57 -11.26 -18.28
CA ASP A 104 -1.26 -12.13 -17.14
C ASP A 104 -1.08 -11.32 -15.84
N LEU A 105 -0.65 -10.07 -15.93
CA LEU A 105 -0.64 -9.16 -14.80
C LEU A 105 -2.05 -8.81 -14.29
N PHE A 106 -3.01 -8.74 -15.20
CA PHE A 106 -4.39 -8.50 -14.82
C PHE A 106 -5.05 -9.77 -14.28
N LEU A 107 -4.57 -10.95 -14.64
CA LEU A 107 -5.03 -12.22 -14.04
C LEU A 107 -4.79 -12.25 -12.54
N ASP A 108 -3.65 -11.76 -12.05
CA ASP A 108 -3.36 -11.61 -10.62
C ASP A 108 -4.41 -10.73 -9.90
N LEU A 109 -4.88 -9.66 -10.55
CA LEU A 109 -5.94 -8.80 -10.03
C LEU A 109 -7.32 -9.49 -10.08
N ILE A 110 -7.58 -10.27 -11.13
CA ILE A 110 -8.82 -11.04 -11.29
C ILE A 110 -8.88 -12.16 -10.25
N ILE A 111 -7.77 -12.85 -9.99
CA ILE A 111 -7.67 -13.90 -8.97
C ILE A 111 -7.98 -13.32 -7.59
N ASN A 112 -7.52 -12.12 -7.27
CA ASN A 112 -7.86 -11.45 -6.01
C ASN A 112 -9.37 -11.18 -5.85
N ASN A 113 -10.11 -10.97 -6.94
CA ASN A 113 -11.57 -10.88 -6.88
C ASN A 113 -12.23 -12.21 -6.49
N ARG A 114 -11.62 -13.35 -6.87
CA ARG A 114 -12.09 -14.67 -6.40
C ARG A 114 -12.01 -14.77 -4.88
N ASN A 115 -10.98 -14.22 -4.27
CA ASN A 115 -10.82 -14.19 -2.82
C ASN A 115 -11.94 -13.39 -2.12
N LEU A 116 -12.44 -12.33 -2.77
CA LEU A 116 -13.59 -11.57 -2.30
C LEU A 116 -14.84 -12.47 -2.18
N TYR A 117 -15.11 -13.30 -3.19
CA TYR A 117 -16.29 -14.16 -3.17
C TYR A 117 -16.25 -15.19 -2.04
N SER A 118 -15.09 -15.77 -1.72
CA SER A 118 -14.96 -16.71 -0.61
C SER A 118 -15.27 -16.06 0.73
N LEU A 119 -14.81 -14.82 0.95
CA LEU A 119 -15.06 -14.09 2.18
C LEU A 119 -16.51 -13.58 2.28
N ILE A 120 -17.14 -13.20 1.16
CA ILE A 120 -18.56 -12.86 1.12
C ILE A 120 -19.40 -14.08 1.50
N SER A 121 -19.15 -15.22 0.84
CA SER A 121 -19.86 -16.46 1.13
C SER A 121 -19.71 -16.90 2.59
N TYR A 122 -18.50 -16.76 3.16
CA TYR A 122 -18.29 -17.00 4.58
C TYR A 122 -19.15 -16.09 5.47
N ALA A 123 -19.12 -14.77 5.21
CA ALA A 123 -19.86 -13.80 6.01
C ALA A 123 -21.39 -14.01 5.94
N GLU A 124 -21.92 -14.43 4.79
CA GLU A 124 -23.33 -14.74 4.60
C GLU A 124 -23.79 -15.97 5.38
N HIS A 125 -22.93 -17.00 5.50
CA HIS A 125 -23.29 -18.25 6.20
C HIS A 125 -22.96 -18.23 7.68
N ASN A 126 -21.88 -17.56 8.10
CA ASN A 126 -21.37 -17.60 9.47
C ASN A 126 -21.55 -16.28 10.23
N GLY A 127 -22.01 -15.22 9.54
CA GLY A 127 -22.14 -13.89 10.09
C GLY A 127 -20.86 -13.04 10.00
N TYR A 128 -20.99 -11.77 10.36
CA TYR A 128 -19.90 -10.79 10.27
C TYR A 128 -18.91 -10.94 11.42
N THR A 129 -17.63 -10.69 11.13
CA THR A 129 -16.53 -10.92 12.08
C THR A 129 -16.20 -9.71 12.97
N TYR A 130 -16.72 -8.52 12.66
CA TYR A 130 -16.48 -7.28 13.42
C TYR A 130 -14.99 -7.02 13.72
N PHE A 131 -14.12 -7.23 12.70
CA PHE A 131 -12.67 -7.15 12.78
C PHE A 131 -11.96 -8.21 13.65
N SER A 132 -12.67 -9.21 14.18
CA SER A 132 -12.04 -10.28 14.97
C SER A 132 -11.02 -11.12 14.17
N THR A 133 -11.14 -11.15 12.85
CA THR A 133 -10.21 -11.81 11.92
C THR A 133 -9.15 -10.85 11.34
N GLN A 134 -8.98 -9.68 11.95
CA GLN A 134 -8.10 -8.63 11.44
C GLN A 134 -7.35 -7.95 12.60
N LEU A 135 -6.98 -8.72 13.62
CA LEU A 135 -6.28 -8.21 14.80
C LEU A 135 -4.87 -7.68 14.51
N GLY A 136 -4.34 -7.99 13.32
CA GLY A 136 -3.11 -7.40 12.80
C GLY A 136 -3.14 -5.87 12.64
N ILE A 137 -4.32 -5.22 12.78
CA ILE A 137 -4.38 -3.76 12.87
C ILE A 137 -3.47 -3.22 13.99
N PHE A 138 -3.35 -3.93 15.10
CA PHE A 138 -2.50 -3.53 16.21
C PHE A 138 -1.00 -3.69 15.93
N SER A 139 -0.60 -4.24 14.78
CA SER A 139 0.81 -4.38 14.38
C SER A 139 1.50 -3.02 14.12
N PHE A 140 0.78 -1.90 14.17
CA PHE A 140 1.41 -0.58 14.20
C PHE A 140 2.17 -0.32 15.51
N ILE A 141 1.85 -1.03 16.60
CA ILE A 141 2.60 -1.01 17.84
C ILE A 141 3.63 -2.15 17.79
N PRO A 142 4.94 -1.88 17.95
CA PRO A 142 5.95 -2.93 18.02
C PRO A 142 5.60 -3.97 19.09
N PHE A 143 5.77 -5.23 18.78
CA PHE A 143 5.46 -6.39 19.63
C PHE A 143 3.98 -6.63 19.99
N ALA A 144 3.06 -5.72 19.68
CA ALA A 144 1.63 -5.90 20.01
C ALA A 144 1.04 -7.15 19.36
N GLN A 145 1.42 -7.46 18.12
CA GLN A 145 0.96 -8.67 17.44
C GLN A 145 1.37 -9.94 18.19
N SER A 146 2.64 -10.04 18.60
CA SER A 146 3.13 -11.18 19.38
C SER A 146 2.44 -11.27 20.75
N PHE A 147 2.17 -10.12 21.37
CA PHE A 147 1.42 -10.06 22.62
C PHE A 147 -0.01 -10.58 22.44
N ILE A 148 -0.73 -10.13 21.42
CA ILE A 148 -2.11 -10.57 21.14
C ILE A 148 -2.15 -12.08 20.91
N VAL A 149 -1.26 -12.60 20.05
CA VAL A 149 -1.21 -14.03 19.74
C VAL A 149 -0.92 -14.86 20.99
N ASN A 150 0.07 -14.48 21.79
CA ASN A 150 0.54 -15.30 22.91
C ASN A 150 -0.32 -15.16 24.17
N VAL A 151 -0.90 -13.97 24.44
CA VAL A 151 -1.65 -13.72 25.69
C VAL A 151 -3.12 -14.11 25.53
N PHE A 152 -3.70 -13.86 24.36
CA PHE A 152 -5.11 -14.15 24.09
C PHE A 152 -5.33 -15.47 23.34
N ASP A 153 -4.26 -16.22 23.06
CA ASP A 153 -4.29 -17.48 22.30
C ASP A 153 -5.05 -17.35 20.97
N VAL A 154 -4.81 -16.23 20.29
CA VAL A 154 -5.46 -15.94 19.02
C VAL A 154 -4.75 -16.66 17.89
N GLY A 155 -5.48 -17.46 17.14
CA GLY A 155 -4.93 -18.15 15.96
C GLY A 155 -4.34 -17.16 14.94
N LEU A 156 -3.21 -17.52 14.34
CA LEU A 156 -2.51 -16.68 13.35
C LEU A 156 -3.41 -16.29 12.17
N HIS A 157 -4.41 -17.10 11.85
CA HIS A 157 -5.38 -16.85 10.80
C HIS A 157 -6.30 -15.64 11.10
N ASN A 158 -6.37 -15.18 12.35
CA ASN A 158 -7.17 -14.02 12.74
C ASN A 158 -6.38 -12.71 12.71
N LEU A 159 -5.16 -12.69 12.20
CA LEU A 159 -4.35 -11.49 12.14
C LEU A 159 -4.70 -10.61 10.94
N THR A 160 -4.92 -11.20 9.78
CA THR A 160 -5.33 -10.46 8.58
C THR A 160 -6.43 -11.22 7.83
N SER A 161 -7.24 -10.50 7.06
CA SER A 161 -8.23 -11.15 6.19
C SER A 161 -7.59 -12.01 5.11
N ALA A 162 -6.35 -11.75 4.71
CA ALA A 162 -5.58 -12.57 3.79
C ALA A 162 -5.21 -13.91 4.43
N ASP A 163 -4.74 -13.90 5.69
CA ASP A 163 -4.45 -15.11 6.47
C ASP A 163 -5.74 -15.91 6.71
N PHE A 164 -6.83 -15.21 7.02
CA PHE A 164 -8.14 -15.82 7.22
C PHE A 164 -8.65 -16.51 5.95
N ASN A 165 -8.55 -15.84 4.80
CA ASN A 165 -8.93 -16.42 3.51
C ASN A 165 -8.05 -17.63 3.13
N SER A 166 -6.76 -17.56 3.41
CA SER A 166 -5.83 -18.69 3.21
C SER A 166 -6.19 -19.88 4.11
N TYR A 167 -6.57 -19.61 5.37
CA TYR A 167 -7.04 -20.61 6.30
C TYR A 167 -8.35 -21.27 5.84
N LEU A 168 -9.33 -20.50 5.38
CA LEU A 168 -10.59 -21.01 4.85
C LEU A 168 -10.38 -21.92 3.63
N THR A 169 -9.39 -21.59 2.78
CA THR A 169 -9.17 -22.32 1.53
C THR A 169 -8.27 -23.53 1.69
N PHE A 170 -7.21 -23.43 2.50
CA PHE A 170 -6.17 -24.45 2.62
C PHE A 170 -6.16 -25.17 3.98
N GLY A 171 -6.96 -24.74 4.95
CA GLY A 171 -6.96 -25.27 6.32
C GLY A 171 -5.74 -24.89 7.16
N SER A 172 -4.81 -24.09 6.60
CA SER A 172 -3.60 -23.63 7.29
C SER A 172 -3.18 -22.24 6.83
N VAL A 173 -2.48 -21.51 7.70
CA VAL A 173 -1.88 -20.19 7.39
C VAL A 173 -0.42 -20.35 6.96
N ALA A 174 0.21 -21.47 7.34
CA ALA A 174 1.62 -21.75 7.05
C ALA A 174 1.74 -22.39 5.66
N GLY A 175 1.79 -21.58 4.62
CA GLY A 175 2.03 -22.03 3.26
C GLY A 175 2.82 -21.00 2.47
N GLU A 176 3.56 -21.46 1.47
CA GLU A 176 4.26 -20.58 0.53
C GLU A 176 3.29 -19.76 -0.34
N LEU A 177 2.01 -20.15 -0.38
CA LEU A 177 0.94 -19.55 -1.17
C LEU A 177 -0.05 -18.83 -0.25
N GLY A 178 0.20 -17.55 0.02
CA GLY A 178 -0.79 -16.67 0.67
C GLY A 178 -1.81 -16.17 -0.35
N LEU A 179 -3.10 -16.39 -0.06
CA LEU A 179 -4.17 -15.72 -0.80
C LEU A 179 -4.21 -14.25 -0.39
N GLY A 180 -4.25 -13.35 -1.39
CA GLY A 180 -4.39 -11.94 -1.12
C GLY A 180 -5.77 -11.56 -0.56
N THR A 181 -5.89 -10.33 -0.14
CA THR A 181 -7.16 -9.70 0.23
C THR A 181 -7.31 -8.38 -0.51
N ASN A 182 -8.46 -7.75 -0.38
CA ASN A 182 -8.67 -6.39 -0.84
C ASN A 182 -9.48 -5.59 0.19
N MET A 183 -9.45 -4.26 0.09
CA MET A 183 -10.11 -3.38 1.04
C MET A 183 -11.63 -3.63 1.14
N VAL A 184 -12.28 -4.00 0.04
CA VAL A 184 -13.72 -4.32 0.03
C VAL A 184 -13.99 -5.57 0.83
N SER A 185 -13.16 -6.62 0.65
CA SER A 185 -13.27 -7.88 1.39
C SER A 185 -13.12 -7.68 2.89
N ASP A 186 -12.13 -6.89 3.31
CA ASP A 186 -11.86 -6.59 4.72
C ASP A 186 -13.09 -5.99 5.41
N ILE A 187 -13.66 -4.99 4.76
CA ILE A 187 -14.79 -4.26 5.31
C ILE A 187 -16.06 -5.09 5.24
N TYR A 188 -16.29 -5.80 4.13
CA TYR A 188 -17.46 -6.65 3.97
C TYR A 188 -17.48 -7.80 4.98
N LEU A 189 -16.37 -8.48 5.17
CA LEU A 189 -16.22 -9.54 6.16
C LEU A 189 -16.59 -9.05 7.57
N SER A 190 -16.31 -7.79 7.89
CA SER A 190 -16.54 -7.21 9.21
C SER A 190 -17.93 -6.63 9.40
N PHE A 191 -18.49 -5.94 8.40
CA PHE A 191 -19.71 -5.14 8.55
C PHE A 191 -20.69 -5.26 7.37
N GLY A 192 -20.43 -6.14 6.42
CA GLY A 192 -21.26 -6.32 5.24
C GLY A 192 -21.26 -5.11 4.29
N LEU A 193 -22.22 -5.08 3.40
CA LEU A 193 -22.37 -4.05 2.37
C LEU A 193 -22.51 -2.63 2.96
N ILE A 194 -23.25 -2.50 4.04
CA ILE A 194 -23.46 -1.20 4.71
C ILE A 194 -22.12 -0.65 5.19
N GLY A 195 -21.29 -1.51 5.79
CA GLY A 195 -19.94 -1.14 6.21
C GLY A 195 -19.07 -0.65 5.04
N VAL A 196 -19.13 -1.34 3.89
CA VAL A 196 -18.40 -0.93 2.69
C VAL A 196 -18.83 0.48 2.27
N VAL A 197 -20.12 0.74 2.12
CA VAL A 197 -20.63 2.06 1.70
C VAL A 197 -20.19 3.16 2.67
N VAL A 198 -20.38 2.93 3.99
CA VAL A 198 -20.04 3.94 5.01
C VAL A 198 -18.54 4.22 5.06
N ILE A 199 -17.71 3.18 5.09
CA ILE A 199 -16.26 3.37 5.22
C ILE A 199 -15.66 4.02 3.96
N PHE A 200 -16.09 3.62 2.75
CA PHE A 200 -15.63 4.28 1.52
C PHE A 200 -16.12 5.73 1.43
N TYR A 201 -17.31 6.04 1.88
CA TYR A 201 -17.82 7.40 1.97
C TYR A 201 -16.96 8.27 2.90
N LEU A 202 -16.68 7.77 4.12
CA LEU A 202 -15.81 8.46 5.08
C LEU A 202 -14.39 8.63 4.55
N PHE A 203 -13.85 7.61 3.88
CA PHE A 203 -12.56 7.66 3.23
C PHE A 203 -12.51 8.76 2.16
N GLY A 204 -13.55 8.86 1.33
CA GLY A 204 -13.67 9.91 0.31
C GLY A 204 -13.72 11.32 0.91
N ILE A 205 -14.51 11.53 1.98
CA ILE A 205 -14.56 12.81 2.71
C ILE A 205 -13.17 13.17 3.26
N TYR A 206 -12.51 12.22 3.91
CA TYR A 206 -11.19 12.46 4.49
C TYR A 206 -10.15 12.77 3.43
N LEU A 207 -10.17 12.06 2.30
CA LEU A 207 -9.30 12.30 1.15
C LEU A 207 -9.51 13.71 0.59
N GLN A 208 -10.75 14.13 0.42
CA GLN A 208 -11.09 15.47 -0.06
C GLN A 208 -10.66 16.55 0.93
N TYR A 209 -10.86 16.34 2.23
CA TYR A 209 -10.39 17.23 3.28
C TYR A 209 -8.87 17.40 3.23
N CYS A 210 -8.13 16.30 3.15
CA CYS A 210 -6.68 16.32 3.05
C CYS A 210 -6.19 17.03 1.77
N LYS A 211 -6.84 16.78 0.63
CA LYS A 211 -6.53 17.46 -0.63
C LYS A 211 -6.73 18.98 -0.52
N SER A 212 -7.87 19.43 -0.01
CA SER A 212 -8.20 20.86 0.11
C SER A 212 -7.23 21.60 1.05
N ASN A 213 -6.76 20.93 2.11
CA ASN A 213 -5.85 21.50 3.08
C ASN A 213 -4.36 21.21 2.80
N SER A 214 -4.04 20.50 1.71
CA SER A 214 -2.67 20.08 1.38
C SER A 214 -1.71 21.26 1.14
N ILE A 215 -2.22 22.44 0.78
CA ILE A 215 -1.43 23.66 0.58
C ILE A 215 -0.97 24.23 1.92
N ASN A 216 -1.83 24.21 2.93
CA ASN A 216 -1.63 24.87 4.21
C ASN A 216 -1.05 23.97 5.30
N SER A 217 -1.24 22.66 5.17
CA SER A 217 -0.85 21.67 6.17
C SER A 217 0.02 20.57 5.55
N ILE A 218 1.22 20.39 6.12
CA ILE A 218 2.11 19.29 5.73
C ILE A 218 1.47 17.93 6.00
N TYR A 219 0.75 17.82 7.11
CA TYR A 219 0.03 16.60 7.46
C TYR A 219 -0.98 16.23 6.38
N CYS A 220 -1.82 17.19 5.96
CA CYS A 220 -2.81 16.95 4.92
C CYS A 220 -2.17 16.62 3.56
N PHE A 221 -1.05 17.28 3.22
CA PHE A 221 -0.31 16.98 1.99
C PHE A 221 0.21 15.53 1.98
N ILE A 222 0.83 15.09 3.07
CA ILE A 222 1.38 13.74 3.16
C ILE A 222 0.26 12.71 3.25
N ALA A 223 -0.75 12.94 4.08
CA ALA A 223 -1.90 12.04 4.19
C ALA A 223 -2.59 11.83 2.84
N TYR A 224 -2.84 12.92 2.11
CA TYR A 224 -3.38 12.85 0.75
C TYR A 224 -2.49 12.04 -0.19
N SER A 225 -1.20 12.35 -0.21
CA SER A 225 -0.25 11.70 -1.12
C SER A 225 -0.10 10.21 -0.82
N VAL A 226 -0.06 9.82 0.45
CA VAL A 226 -0.02 8.41 0.89
C VAL A 226 -1.31 7.69 0.46
N MET A 227 -2.48 8.26 0.76
CA MET A 227 -3.75 7.65 0.38
C MET A 227 -3.89 7.46 -1.13
N VAL A 228 -3.44 8.44 -1.93
CA VAL A 228 -3.50 8.33 -3.40
C VAL A 228 -2.47 7.32 -3.91
N SER A 229 -1.26 7.25 -3.35
CA SER A 229 -0.27 6.25 -3.76
C SER A 229 -0.71 4.83 -3.42
N ASP A 230 -1.33 4.65 -2.25
CA ASP A 230 -1.83 3.35 -1.80
C ASP A 230 -3.17 2.96 -2.44
N SER A 231 -3.86 3.88 -3.12
CA SER A 231 -5.12 3.58 -3.80
C SER A 231 -4.99 2.48 -4.85
N VAL A 232 -3.82 2.31 -5.45
CA VAL A 232 -3.52 1.19 -6.37
C VAL A 232 -3.56 -0.16 -5.65
N PHE A 233 -3.27 -0.17 -4.35
CA PHE A 233 -3.29 -1.38 -3.53
C PHE A 233 -4.66 -1.67 -2.90
N ILE A 234 -5.66 -0.80 -3.08
CA ILE A 234 -7.05 -1.06 -2.61
C ILE A 234 -7.56 -2.40 -3.15
N VAL A 235 -7.16 -2.77 -4.37
CA VAL A 235 -7.57 -4.00 -5.03
C VAL A 235 -6.81 -5.23 -4.51
N ARG A 236 -5.65 -5.04 -3.86
CA ARG A 236 -4.75 -6.14 -3.46
C ARG A 236 -4.22 -6.05 -2.04
N GLY A 237 -4.60 -5.05 -1.29
CA GLY A 237 -4.10 -4.80 0.06
C GLY A 237 -5.21 -4.61 1.07
N SER A 238 -4.84 -4.72 2.35
CA SER A 238 -5.75 -4.47 3.46
C SER A 238 -5.96 -2.97 3.68
N VAL A 239 -7.17 -2.59 4.10
CA VAL A 239 -7.49 -1.22 4.56
C VAL A 239 -6.53 -0.75 5.66
N PHE A 240 -6.03 -1.67 6.46
CA PHE A 240 -5.18 -1.35 7.61
C PHE A 240 -3.76 -0.91 7.22
N GLU A 241 -3.28 -1.22 6.03
CA GLU A 241 -1.97 -0.72 5.57
C GLU A 241 -1.96 0.80 5.46
N ILE A 242 -3.01 1.39 4.90
CA ILE A 242 -3.18 2.85 4.82
C ILE A 242 -3.29 3.44 6.24
N VAL A 243 -4.10 2.83 7.10
CA VAL A 243 -4.29 3.29 8.48
C VAL A 243 -2.99 3.25 9.27
N LYS A 244 -2.21 2.18 9.18
CA LYS A 244 -0.88 2.07 9.81
C LYS A 244 0.05 3.19 9.37
N LEU A 245 0.12 3.45 8.05
CA LEU A 245 0.94 4.53 7.50
C LEU A 245 0.55 5.89 8.07
N LEU A 246 -0.74 6.20 8.12
CA LEU A 246 -1.25 7.46 8.65
C LEU A 246 -0.95 7.61 10.15
N ILE A 247 -1.08 6.55 10.94
CA ILE A 247 -0.75 6.55 12.38
C ILE A 247 0.75 6.82 12.58
N TRP A 248 1.63 6.07 11.91
CA TRP A 248 3.07 6.26 12.01
C TRP A 248 3.47 7.66 11.60
N PHE A 249 2.93 8.16 10.48
CA PHE A 249 3.21 9.51 10.03
C PHE A 249 2.76 10.56 11.04
N SER A 250 1.54 10.43 11.59
CA SER A 250 1.03 11.36 12.61
C SER A 250 1.93 11.38 13.85
N THR A 251 2.43 10.22 14.26
CA THR A 251 3.33 10.07 15.40
C THR A 251 4.68 10.75 15.12
N PHE A 252 5.28 10.50 13.95
CA PHE A 252 6.54 11.14 13.57
C PHE A 252 6.41 12.66 13.45
N GLU A 253 5.33 13.17 12.88
CA GLU A 253 5.12 14.61 12.76
C GLU A 253 4.96 15.29 14.13
N LYS A 254 4.23 14.67 15.08
CA LYS A 254 4.15 15.16 16.45
C LYS A 254 5.51 15.16 17.15
N LEU A 255 6.28 14.08 17.02
CA LEU A 255 7.65 14.01 17.60
C LEU A 255 8.53 15.10 17.00
N ARG A 256 8.50 15.31 15.68
CA ARG A 256 9.24 16.38 15.03
C ARG A 256 8.87 17.76 15.58
N GLN A 257 7.58 18.05 15.75
CA GLN A 257 7.11 19.33 16.30
C GLN A 257 7.61 19.54 17.72
N ILE A 258 7.58 18.51 18.57
CA ILE A 258 8.11 18.53 19.93
C ILE A 258 9.60 18.85 19.90
N VAL A 259 10.41 18.10 19.15
CA VAL A 259 11.86 18.33 19.05
C VAL A 259 12.18 19.73 18.55
N CYS A 260 11.50 20.20 17.50
CA CYS A 260 11.69 21.55 16.98
C CYS A 260 11.31 22.65 17.99
N SER A 261 10.36 22.40 18.88
CA SER A 261 9.97 23.36 19.92
C SER A 261 11.04 23.45 21.04
N TYR A 262 11.71 22.35 21.34
CA TYR A 262 12.83 22.35 22.32
C TYR A 262 14.10 23.00 21.76
N VAL A 263 14.40 22.82 20.49
CA VAL A 263 15.60 23.40 19.86
C VAL A 263 15.49 24.92 19.66
N LYS A 264 14.27 25.47 19.64
CA LYS A 264 14.03 26.92 19.49
C LYS A 264 14.02 27.70 20.81
N LYS A 265 14.01 27.00 21.93
CA LYS A 265 14.21 27.58 23.28
C LYS A 265 15.69 27.59 23.63
#